data_96b837d69d3cda8b37c5e784efc66470
#
_entry.id   96b837d69d3cda8b37c5e784efc66470
#
_cell.length_a   1.000
_cell.length_b   1.000
_cell.length_c   1.000
_cell.angle_alpha   90.00
_cell.angle_beta   90.00
_cell.angle_gamma   90.00
#
_symmetry.space_group_name_H-M   'P 1'
#
loop_
_entity.id
_entity.type
_entity.pdbx_description
1 polymer ?
#
loop_
_entity_poly.entity_id
_entity_poly.type
_entity_poly.pdbx_seq_one_letter_code
_entity_poly.pdbx_strand_id
1 'polypeptide(L)'
;MQALADAQGGVVLTAQALAAGWTRSRLGRLVASAGWTRIRSGVLLAPGREAGPAELLWTHRLLRPELVVSHWSAAMLHGVETGPPGGRPDFICPGTAAVKGATLHRLPLAPGDVTVVAGLRTTTVARTMADLLRAGPRDEALVAVDSALGWRHGRGAGPPGSRGRPLTTLDDIGRALTRAPALRGAVTAAWWLAMADPRSGSPAETLARLRMNDAGLHPETQAMLVVPATGRRVYPDFLFRPQGLAVETEGYTWHGTRAQHQRDVIRFNDLAACREVRRILRFTSADVRHRPAMMIRGIRSALA
;
A
#
# COMPACT_ATOMS: atom_id res chain seq x y z
N MET A 1 0.71 33.42 6.59
CA MET A 1 1.63 32.30 6.25
C MET A 1 1.11 30.97 6.76
N GLN A 2 0.83 30.86 8.08
CA GLN A 2 0.39 29.57 8.65
C GLN A 2 -0.87 29.04 7.99
N ALA A 3 -1.93 29.82 7.87
CA ALA A 3 -3.17 29.39 7.21
C ALA A 3 -2.96 28.92 5.75
N LEU A 4 -2.04 29.55 5.02
CA LEU A 4 -1.69 29.13 3.66
C LEU A 4 -0.94 27.78 3.69
N ALA A 5 -0.03 27.59 4.64
CA ALA A 5 0.68 26.34 4.83
C ALA A 5 -0.29 25.20 5.20
N ASP A 6 -1.19 25.45 6.14
CA ASP A 6 -2.16 24.45 6.61
C ASP A 6 -3.07 23.94 5.47
N ALA A 7 -3.46 24.84 4.56
CA ALA A 7 -4.23 24.49 3.37
C ALA A 7 -3.42 23.69 2.31
N GLN A 8 -2.10 23.68 2.40
CA GLN A 8 -1.17 23.14 1.39
C GLN A 8 -0.22 22.09 1.96
N GLY A 9 -0.64 21.34 2.97
CA GLY A 9 0.19 20.29 3.57
C GLY A 9 1.46 20.80 4.24
N GLY A 10 1.46 22.04 4.70
CA GLY A 10 2.60 22.68 5.36
C GLY A 10 3.57 23.38 4.41
N VAL A 11 3.34 23.34 3.10
CA VAL A 11 4.23 23.87 2.06
C VAL A 11 3.74 25.23 1.56
N VAL A 12 4.64 26.19 1.39
CA VAL A 12 4.33 27.50 0.80
C VAL A 12 5.38 27.88 -0.22
N LEU A 13 4.95 28.34 -1.40
CA LEU A 13 5.87 28.92 -2.36
C LEU A 13 6.23 30.36 -1.95
N THR A 14 7.50 30.72 -2.07
CA THR A 14 7.96 32.10 -1.86
C THR A 14 7.15 33.08 -2.73
N ALA A 15 6.81 32.71 -3.97
CA ALA A 15 5.99 33.53 -4.86
C ALA A 15 4.58 33.79 -4.29
N GLN A 16 3.93 32.78 -3.70
CA GLN A 16 2.61 32.92 -3.05
C GLN A 16 2.71 33.88 -1.84
N ALA A 17 3.77 33.73 -1.03
CA ALA A 17 3.98 34.58 0.11
C ALA A 17 4.20 36.05 -0.32
N LEU A 18 5.01 36.29 -1.35
CA LEU A 18 5.23 37.64 -1.90
C LEU A 18 3.93 38.23 -2.46
N ALA A 19 3.14 37.47 -3.18
CA ALA A 19 1.84 37.88 -3.69
C ALA A 19 0.83 38.20 -2.56
N ALA A 20 0.96 37.54 -1.40
CA ALA A 20 0.17 37.83 -0.20
C ALA A 20 0.76 39.02 0.66
N GLY A 21 1.68 39.81 0.11
CA GLY A 21 2.21 41.00 0.76
C GLY A 21 3.41 40.78 1.72
N TRP A 22 3.98 39.56 1.73
CA TRP A 22 5.20 39.31 2.49
C TRP A 22 6.43 39.84 1.76
N THR A 23 7.40 40.39 2.49
CA THR A 23 8.68 40.82 1.91
C THR A 23 9.74 39.72 2.04
N ARG A 24 10.77 39.75 1.15
CA ARG A 24 11.88 38.80 1.24
C ARG A 24 12.60 38.86 2.60
N SER A 25 12.74 40.06 3.18
CA SER A 25 13.33 40.24 4.51
C SER A 25 12.50 39.56 5.61
N ARG A 26 11.15 39.68 5.59
CA ARG A 26 10.28 39.01 6.54
C ARG A 26 10.33 37.48 6.37
N LEU A 27 10.39 36.97 5.14
CA LEU A 27 10.54 35.52 4.87
C LEU A 27 11.91 35.02 5.36
N GLY A 28 12.97 35.79 5.20
CA GLY A 28 14.29 35.47 5.76
C GLY A 28 14.27 35.36 7.28
N ARG A 29 13.56 36.23 7.98
CA ARG A 29 13.38 36.17 9.44
C ARG A 29 12.59 34.95 9.87
N LEU A 30 11.52 34.55 9.15
CA LEU A 30 10.78 33.32 9.44
C LEU A 30 11.69 32.10 9.40
N VAL A 31 12.57 32.01 8.42
CA VAL A 31 13.54 30.91 8.30
C VAL A 31 14.59 30.97 9.42
N ALA A 32 15.03 32.16 9.79
CA ALA A 32 16.12 32.35 10.78
C ALA A 32 15.65 32.14 12.24
N SER A 33 14.41 32.49 12.57
CA SER A 33 13.97 32.58 13.98
C SER A 33 12.60 32.00 14.30
N ALA A 34 11.80 31.61 13.29
CA ALA A 34 10.42 31.11 13.51
C ALA A 34 10.25 29.68 13.09
N GLY A 35 11.31 28.87 12.98
CA GLY A 35 11.28 27.44 12.70
C GLY A 35 10.84 27.04 11.29
N TRP A 36 10.67 28.01 10.37
CA TRP A 36 10.42 27.68 8.97
C TRP A 36 11.69 27.16 8.30
N THR A 37 11.56 26.13 7.47
CA THR A 37 12.70 25.55 6.74
C THR A 37 12.56 25.76 5.24
N ARG A 38 13.69 25.90 4.55
CA ARG A 38 13.72 25.96 3.10
C ARG A 38 14.09 24.59 2.56
N ILE A 39 13.11 23.88 1.98
CA ILE A 39 13.33 22.52 1.45
C ILE A 39 13.92 22.52 0.03
N ARG A 40 13.71 23.61 -0.71
CA ARG A 40 14.37 23.91 -1.99
C ARG A 40 14.24 25.38 -2.33
N SER A 41 14.90 25.82 -3.40
CA SER A 41 14.77 27.21 -3.88
C SER A 41 13.30 27.56 -4.11
N GLY A 42 12.84 28.63 -3.48
CA GLY A 42 11.48 29.14 -3.61
C GLY A 42 10.39 28.36 -2.85
N VAL A 43 10.73 27.38 -2.01
CA VAL A 43 9.77 26.55 -1.28
C VAL A 43 10.10 26.53 0.21
N LEU A 44 9.13 26.93 1.02
CA LEU A 44 9.20 26.96 2.47
C LEU A 44 8.27 25.88 3.07
N LEU A 45 8.71 25.30 4.17
CA LEU A 45 7.97 24.34 4.97
C LEU A 45 7.70 24.95 6.35
N ALA A 46 6.47 24.77 6.83
CA ALA A 46 6.01 25.31 8.11
C ALA A 46 6.74 24.65 9.30
N PRO A 47 6.83 25.35 10.45
CA PRO A 47 7.46 24.85 11.67
C PRO A 47 6.89 23.51 12.14
N GLY A 48 7.76 22.67 12.73
CA GLY A 48 7.37 21.36 13.28
C GLY A 48 7.04 20.30 12.25
N ARG A 49 7.31 20.53 10.97
CA ARG A 49 7.16 19.55 9.89
C ARG A 49 8.51 19.12 9.33
N GLU A 50 8.58 17.89 8.90
CA GLU A 50 9.71 17.33 8.16
C GLU A 50 9.37 17.19 6.68
N ALA A 51 10.37 17.31 5.81
CA ALA A 51 10.19 17.16 4.37
C ALA A 51 10.00 15.68 4.02
N GLY A 52 8.79 15.19 4.18
CA GLY A 52 8.39 13.82 3.86
C GLY A 52 7.77 13.69 2.46
N PRO A 53 7.29 12.49 2.11
CA PRO A 53 6.66 12.22 0.82
C PRO A 53 5.46 13.13 0.52
N ALA A 54 4.60 13.42 1.50
CA ALA A 54 3.43 14.26 1.32
C ALA A 54 3.80 15.72 0.98
N GLU A 55 4.80 16.28 1.67
CA GLU A 55 5.31 17.63 1.44
C GLU A 55 5.99 17.76 0.06
N LEU A 56 6.63 16.68 -0.41
CA LEU A 56 7.18 16.65 -1.77
C LEU A 56 6.06 16.63 -2.82
N LEU A 57 4.98 15.90 -2.61
CA LEU A 57 3.80 15.91 -3.50
C LEU A 57 3.18 17.31 -3.58
N TRP A 58 2.98 17.96 -2.44
CA TRP A 58 2.48 19.33 -2.38
C TRP A 58 3.43 20.31 -3.09
N THR A 59 4.74 20.17 -2.88
CA THR A 59 5.75 21.00 -3.55
C THR A 59 5.61 20.95 -5.07
N HIS A 60 5.53 19.73 -5.63
CA HIS A 60 5.41 19.55 -7.07
C HIS A 60 4.05 20.06 -7.59
N ARG A 61 2.99 19.81 -6.86
CA ARG A 61 1.63 20.25 -7.21
C ARG A 61 1.50 21.78 -7.22
N LEU A 62 2.13 22.47 -6.28
CA LEU A 62 2.12 23.95 -6.22
C LEU A 62 2.92 24.57 -7.35
N LEU A 63 4.02 23.94 -7.76
CA LEU A 63 4.85 24.41 -8.88
C LEU A 63 4.22 24.08 -10.24
N ARG A 64 3.43 23.03 -10.33
CA ARG A 64 2.83 22.48 -11.55
C ARG A 64 1.38 22.03 -11.26
N PRO A 65 0.41 22.97 -11.32
CA PRO A 65 -0.98 22.71 -10.97
C PRO A 65 -1.68 21.62 -11.79
N GLU A 66 -1.19 21.31 -12.97
CA GLU A 66 -1.73 20.26 -13.86
C GLU A 66 -1.37 18.84 -13.43
N LEU A 67 -0.38 18.64 -12.55
CA LEU A 67 0.04 17.32 -12.09
C LEU A 67 -1.08 16.61 -11.33
N VAL A 68 -1.24 15.32 -11.63
CA VAL A 68 -2.13 14.40 -10.89
C VAL A 68 -1.27 13.33 -10.24
N VAL A 69 -1.35 13.20 -8.93
CA VAL A 69 -0.61 12.16 -8.19
C VAL A 69 -1.10 10.78 -8.65
N SER A 70 -0.17 9.86 -8.90
CA SER A 70 -0.47 8.55 -9.51
C SER A 70 0.42 7.43 -8.95
N HIS A 71 0.22 6.21 -9.43
CA HIS A 71 1.05 5.03 -9.15
C HIS A 71 1.32 4.86 -7.64
N TRP A 72 2.58 4.66 -7.23
CA TRP A 72 2.95 4.40 -5.85
C TRP A 72 2.64 5.57 -4.93
N SER A 73 2.79 6.79 -5.42
CA SER A 73 2.45 7.99 -4.66
C SER A 73 0.95 8.11 -4.39
N ALA A 74 0.11 7.75 -5.35
CA ALA A 74 -1.34 7.70 -5.15
C ALA A 74 -1.73 6.55 -4.21
N ALA A 75 -1.12 5.37 -4.36
CA ALA A 75 -1.33 4.23 -3.46
C ALA A 75 -1.04 4.61 -2.00
N MET A 76 0.08 5.30 -1.76
CA MET A 76 0.45 5.84 -0.44
C MET A 76 -0.62 6.81 0.10
N LEU A 77 -1.09 7.77 -0.71
CA LEU A 77 -2.12 8.73 -0.28
C LEU A 77 -3.46 8.05 0.05
N HIS A 78 -3.85 7.04 -0.71
CA HIS A 78 -5.02 6.22 -0.41
C HIS A 78 -4.81 5.31 0.80
N GLY A 79 -3.58 5.29 1.35
CA GLY A 79 -3.19 4.45 2.47
C GLY A 79 -3.17 2.96 2.10
N VAL A 80 -2.98 2.59 0.86
CA VAL A 80 -2.75 1.20 0.42
C VAL A 80 -1.42 0.71 1.01
N GLU A 81 -1.41 -0.51 1.53
CA GLU A 81 -0.16 -1.12 2.01
C GLU A 81 0.72 -1.47 0.81
N THR A 82 1.87 -0.85 0.78
CA THR A 82 2.91 -1.08 -0.22
C THR A 82 4.21 -1.38 0.51
N GLY A 83 5.24 -1.77 -0.21
CA GLY A 83 6.61 -1.73 0.32
C GLY A 83 6.99 -0.30 0.75
N PRO A 84 8.14 -0.13 1.42
CA PRO A 84 8.57 1.19 1.83
C PRO A 84 8.58 2.14 0.63
N PRO A 85 8.06 3.38 0.79
CA PRO A 85 8.06 4.35 -0.29
C PRO A 85 9.51 4.64 -0.67
N GLY A 86 9.90 4.14 -1.82
CA GLY A 86 11.23 4.36 -2.39
C GLY A 86 11.10 5.11 -3.70
N GLY A 87 11.89 6.15 -3.87
CA GLY A 87 11.98 6.81 -5.14
C GLY A 87 11.37 8.21 -5.21
N ARG A 88 11.23 8.69 -6.44
CA ARG A 88 10.68 10.01 -6.74
C ARG A 88 9.16 9.96 -6.73
N PRO A 89 8.49 11.06 -6.33
CA PRO A 89 7.04 11.15 -6.44
C PRO A 89 6.54 10.88 -7.87
N ASP A 90 5.45 10.11 -7.99
CA ASP A 90 4.84 9.72 -9.26
C ASP A 90 3.66 10.64 -9.60
N PHE A 91 3.66 11.15 -10.84
CA PHE A 91 2.56 11.96 -11.36
C PHE A 91 2.20 11.56 -12.78
N ILE A 92 0.92 11.71 -13.12
CA ILE A 92 0.47 11.80 -14.50
C ILE A 92 0.44 13.27 -14.92
N CYS A 93 1.03 13.56 -16.07
CA CYS A 93 1.03 14.90 -16.67
C CYS A 93 0.69 14.80 -18.15
N PRO A 94 -0.25 15.59 -18.67
CA PRO A 94 -0.58 15.61 -20.09
C PRO A 94 0.50 16.24 -20.99
N GLY A 95 1.43 17.02 -20.38
CA GLY A 95 2.48 17.72 -21.13
C GLY A 95 3.76 16.91 -21.30
N THR A 96 4.69 17.46 -22.12
CA THR A 96 5.96 16.81 -22.46
C THR A 96 7.12 17.22 -21.57
N ALA A 97 6.98 18.30 -20.77
CA ALA A 97 8.06 18.85 -19.95
C ALA A 97 8.44 17.91 -18.82
N ALA A 98 9.74 17.67 -18.66
CA ALA A 98 10.27 16.95 -17.50
C ALA A 98 10.10 17.77 -16.22
N VAL A 99 9.87 17.09 -15.09
CA VAL A 99 9.84 17.70 -13.75
C VAL A 99 10.99 17.13 -12.93
N LYS A 100 11.95 17.99 -12.60
CA LYS A 100 13.12 17.58 -11.80
C LYS A 100 12.67 17.04 -10.45
N GLY A 101 13.09 15.82 -10.13
CA GLY A 101 12.80 15.18 -8.85
C GLY A 101 11.44 14.47 -8.77
N ALA A 102 10.76 14.28 -9.90
CA ALA A 102 9.53 13.50 -10.00
C ALA A 102 9.62 12.48 -11.15
N THR A 103 8.85 11.41 -11.05
CA THR A 103 8.59 10.45 -12.13
C THR A 103 7.29 10.87 -12.83
N LEU A 104 7.36 11.09 -14.14
CA LEU A 104 6.19 11.47 -14.92
C LEU A 104 5.73 10.33 -15.80
N HIS A 105 4.46 10.01 -15.69
CA HIS A 105 3.76 9.03 -16.51
C HIS A 105 2.90 9.78 -17.54
N ARG A 106 3.07 9.45 -18.81
CA ARG A 106 2.29 10.05 -19.92
C ARG A 106 1.12 9.15 -20.27
N LEU A 107 0.10 9.20 -19.41
CA LEU A 107 -1.09 8.38 -19.56
C LEU A 107 -2.32 9.27 -19.72
N PRO A 108 -3.28 8.88 -20.56
CA PRO A 108 -4.55 9.57 -20.66
C PRO A 108 -5.33 9.40 -19.35
N LEU A 109 -6.07 10.45 -18.97
CA LEU A 109 -6.99 10.45 -17.87
C LEU A 109 -8.41 10.64 -18.40
N ALA A 110 -9.28 9.67 -18.16
CA ALA A 110 -10.69 9.77 -18.47
C ALA A 110 -11.45 10.53 -17.38
N PRO A 111 -12.64 11.07 -17.68
CA PRO A 111 -13.55 11.55 -16.64
C PRO A 111 -13.78 10.46 -15.59
N GLY A 112 -13.65 10.83 -14.31
CA GLY A 112 -13.78 9.89 -13.20
C GLY A 112 -12.51 9.12 -12.80
N ASP A 113 -11.39 9.31 -13.53
CA ASP A 113 -10.10 8.72 -13.12
C ASP A 113 -9.39 9.51 -12.00
N VAL A 114 -9.85 10.73 -11.72
CA VAL A 114 -9.22 11.65 -10.77
C VAL A 114 -10.17 11.96 -9.61
N THR A 115 -9.63 11.97 -8.43
CA THR A 115 -10.28 12.38 -7.17
C THR A 115 -9.36 13.36 -6.41
N VAL A 116 -9.79 13.77 -5.22
CA VAL A 116 -8.98 14.60 -4.33
C VAL A 116 -8.73 13.83 -3.03
N VAL A 117 -7.46 13.68 -2.67
CA VAL A 117 -7.02 13.04 -1.42
C VAL A 117 -6.07 14.00 -0.72
N ALA A 118 -6.34 14.34 0.54
CA ALA A 118 -5.57 15.30 1.32
C ALA A 118 -5.30 16.64 0.57
N GLY A 119 -6.29 17.11 -0.23
CA GLY A 119 -6.17 18.34 -1.03
C GLY A 119 -5.41 18.19 -2.35
N LEU A 120 -4.86 17.02 -2.64
CA LEU A 120 -4.11 16.74 -3.86
C LEU A 120 -4.98 16.04 -4.91
N ARG A 121 -4.92 16.50 -6.17
CA ARG A 121 -5.52 15.75 -7.28
C ARG A 121 -4.76 14.44 -7.45
N THR A 122 -5.49 13.34 -7.37
CA THR A 122 -4.92 12.00 -7.27
C THR A 122 -5.73 11.05 -8.14
N THR A 123 -5.12 10.04 -8.75
CA THR A 123 -5.89 8.99 -9.43
C THR A 123 -6.77 8.25 -8.43
N THR A 124 -7.98 7.83 -8.84
CA THR A 124 -8.84 6.97 -8.01
C THR A 124 -8.15 5.68 -7.65
N VAL A 125 -8.59 4.99 -6.58
CA VAL A 125 -7.98 3.72 -6.17
C VAL A 125 -7.97 2.71 -7.31
N ALA A 126 -9.11 2.52 -7.99
CA ALA A 126 -9.22 1.58 -9.11
C ALA A 126 -8.24 1.92 -10.24
N ARG A 127 -8.14 3.20 -10.62
CA ARG A 127 -7.19 3.67 -11.63
C ARG A 127 -5.74 3.48 -11.16
N THR A 128 -5.43 3.78 -9.92
CA THR A 128 -4.11 3.59 -9.33
C THR A 128 -3.68 2.12 -9.40
N MET A 129 -4.55 1.19 -8.99
CA MET A 129 -4.28 -0.25 -9.06
C MET A 129 -4.07 -0.73 -10.50
N ALA A 130 -4.90 -0.25 -11.44
CA ALA A 130 -4.74 -0.55 -12.85
C ALA A 130 -3.39 -0.08 -13.41
N ASP A 131 -2.94 1.11 -13.03
CA ASP A 131 -1.65 1.65 -13.46
C ASP A 131 -0.46 0.89 -12.84
N LEU A 132 -0.55 0.48 -11.57
CA LEU A 132 0.46 -0.36 -10.92
C LEU A 132 0.57 -1.74 -11.58
N LEU A 133 -0.56 -2.37 -11.90
CA LEU A 133 -0.57 -3.65 -12.62
C LEU A 133 0.06 -3.54 -14.02
N ARG A 134 -0.09 -2.41 -14.69
CA ARG A 134 0.54 -2.18 -16.02
C ARG A 134 2.03 -1.92 -15.92
N ALA A 135 2.47 -1.20 -14.89
CA ALA A 135 3.86 -0.77 -14.74
C ALA A 135 4.74 -1.86 -14.12
N GLY A 136 4.20 -2.74 -13.28
CA GLY A 136 4.95 -3.72 -12.49
C GLY A 136 5.80 -3.08 -11.39
N PRO A 137 6.61 -3.81 -10.69
CA PRO A 137 6.76 -5.27 -10.71
C PRO A 137 5.50 -6.02 -10.23
N ARG A 138 5.32 -7.26 -10.68
CA ARG A 138 4.12 -8.09 -10.43
C ARG A 138 3.77 -8.20 -8.95
N ASP A 139 4.72 -8.61 -8.16
CA ASP A 139 4.50 -8.98 -6.76
C ASP A 139 4.10 -7.76 -5.94
N GLU A 140 4.78 -6.64 -6.13
CA GLU A 140 4.48 -5.37 -5.46
C GLU A 140 3.13 -4.81 -5.91
N ALA A 141 2.82 -4.92 -7.20
CA ALA A 141 1.51 -4.48 -7.72
C ALA A 141 0.38 -5.33 -7.12
N LEU A 142 0.56 -6.66 -6.99
CA LEU A 142 -0.42 -7.54 -6.38
C LEU A 142 -0.55 -7.33 -4.86
N VAL A 143 0.53 -7.02 -4.16
CA VAL A 143 0.47 -6.58 -2.75
C VAL A 143 -0.41 -5.34 -2.61
N ALA A 144 -0.23 -4.34 -3.47
CA ALA A 144 -1.05 -3.13 -3.45
C ALA A 144 -2.53 -3.43 -3.79
N VAL A 145 -2.77 -4.29 -4.79
CA VAL A 145 -4.12 -4.69 -5.20
C VAL A 145 -4.83 -5.45 -4.08
N ASP A 146 -4.21 -6.49 -3.51
CA ASP A 146 -4.79 -7.26 -2.41
C ASP A 146 -5.08 -6.36 -1.20
N SER A 147 -4.16 -5.44 -0.87
CA SER A 147 -4.37 -4.44 0.17
C SER A 147 -5.57 -3.53 -0.12
N ALA A 148 -5.77 -3.10 -1.36
CA ALA A 148 -6.89 -2.22 -1.73
C ALA A 148 -8.23 -2.98 -1.74
N LEU A 149 -8.23 -4.26 -2.09
CA LEU A 149 -9.40 -5.15 -2.12
C LEU A 149 -9.73 -5.73 -0.75
N GLY A 150 -8.72 -5.91 0.10
CA GLY A 150 -8.85 -6.55 1.40
C GLY A 150 -9.61 -5.70 2.41
N TRP A 151 -10.07 -6.37 3.47
CA TRP A 151 -10.65 -5.71 4.62
C TRP A 151 -9.52 -5.12 5.47
N ARG A 152 -9.36 -3.81 5.43
CA ARG A 152 -8.28 -3.13 6.16
C ARG A 152 -8.53 -3.16 7.65
N HIS A 153 -7.46 -3.37 8.43
CA HIS A 153 -7.47 -3.08 9.86
C HIS A 153 -7.56 -1.56 9.99
N GLY A 154 -8.68 -1.06 10.52
CA GLY A 154 -8.89 0.37 10.66
C GLY A 154 -7.75 1.03 11.43
N ARG A 155 -7.10 2.02 10.83
CA ARG A 155 -6.32 3.01 11.57
C ARG A 155 -7.32 3.96 12.23
N GLY A 156 -7.86 3.60 13.38
CA GLY A 156 -8.74 4.47 14.16
C GLY A 156 -10.01 3.80 14.64
N ALA A 157 -10.30 3.95 15.91
CA ALA A 157 -11.58 3.87 16.61
C ALA A 157 -12.46 2.61 16.44
N GLY A 158 -11.92 1.47 16.03
CA GLY A 158 -12.64 0.20 16.10
C GLY A 158 -11.95 -0.81 17.01
N PRO A 159 -12.68 -1.83 17.54
CA PRO A 159 -12.06 -2.89 18.32
C PRO A 159 -10.94 -3.57 17.54
N PRO A 160 -9.89 -4.11 18.20
CA PRO A 160 -8.84 -4.88 17.56
C PRO A 160 -9.44 -5.99 16.69
N GLY A 161 -9.11 -5.99 15.39
CA GLY A 161 -9.65 -6.95 14.41
C GLY A 161 -10.84 -6.45 13.58
N SER A 162 -11.31 -5.22 13.77
CA SER A 162 -12.29 -4.62 12.86
C SER A 162 -11.65 -4.34 11.50
N ARG A 163 -12.06 -5.09 10.50
CA ARG A 163 -11.65 -4.88 9.10
C ARG A 163 -12.44 -3.72 8.52
N GLY A 164 -11.77 -2.69 8.00
CA GLY A 164 -12.41 -1.59 7.29
C GLY A 164 -13.00 -2.03 5.95
N ARG A 165 -13.81 -1.18 5.32
CA ARG A 165 -14.35 -1.47 3.98
C ARG A 165 -13.21 -1.52 2.95
N PRO A 166 -13.31 -2.40 1.91
CA PRO A 166 -12.42 -2.36 0.75
C PRO A 166 -12.40 -0.95 0.13
N LEU A 167 -11.26 -0.55 -0.39
CA LEU A 167 -11.11 0.75 -1.06
C LEU A 167 -11.64 0.73 -2.49
N THR A 168 -11.71 -0.45 -3.11
CA THR A 168 -12.16 -0.70 -4.48
C THR A 168 -12.60 -2.14 -4.63
N THR A 169 -13.10 -2.50 -5.82
CA THR A 169 -13.48 -3.87 -6.17
C THR A 169 -12.65 -4.39 -7.35
N LEU A 170 -12.60 -5.72 -7.55
CA LEU A 170 -11.99 -6.32 -8.75
C LEU A 170 -12.62 -5.78 -10.03
N ASP A 171 -13.96 -5.60 -10.03
CA ASP A 171 -14.69 -5.07 -11.18
C ASP A 171 -14.31 -3.62 -11.49
N ASP A 172 -14.11 -2.78 -10.46
CA ASP A 172 -13.69 -1.40 -10.66
C ASP A 172 -12.29 -1.33 -11.29
N ILE A 173 -11.36 -2.16 -10.81
CA ILE A 173 -10.01 -2.27 -11.37
C ILE A 173 -10.07 -2.80 -12.80
N GLY A 174 -10.87 -3.85 -13.05
CA GLY A 174 -11.10 -4.41 -14.38
C GLY A 174 -11.64 -3.36 -15.35
N ARG A 175 -12.64 -2.58 -14.93
CA ARG A 175 -13.16 -1.44 -15.73
C ARG A 175 -12.10 -0.39 -16.00
N ALA A 176 -11.23 -0.08 -15.04
CA ALA A 176 -10.13 0.86 -15.26
C ALA A 176 -9.09 0.33 -16.24
N LEU A 177 -8.84 -0.98 -16.27
CA LEU A 177 -7.98 -1.62 -17.26
C LEU A 177 -8.61 -1.60 -18.67
N THR A 178 -9.90 -1.93 -18.80
CA THR A 178 -10.58 -2.03 -20.09
C THR A 178 -10.85 -0.68 -20.74
N ARG A 179 -10.91 0.42 -19.98
CA ARG A 179 -11.04 1.78 -20.55
C ARG A 179 -9.83 2.22 -21.39
N ALA A 180 -8.68 1.58 -21.24
CA ALA A 180 -7.48 1.90 -21.97
C ALA A 180 -6.71 0.62 -22.39
N PRO A 181 -7.31 -0.22 -23.25
CA PRO A 181 -6.76 -1.55 -23.62
C PRO A 181 -5.48 -1.44 -24.45
N ALA A 182 -5.28 -0.34 -25.16
CA ALA A 182 -4.09 -0.09 -25.99
C ALA A 182 -2.86 0.35 -25.16
N LEU A 183 -3.01 0.63 -23.87
CA LEU A 183 -1.86 1.00 -23.04
C LEU A 183 -0.93 -0.20 -22.85
N ARG A 184 0.37 0.09 -22.89
CA ARG A 184 1.41 -0.91 -22.62
C ARG A 184 1.12 -1.63 -21.30
N GLY A 185 1.27 -2.96 -21.31
CA GLY A 185 1.06 -3.80 -20.14
C GLY A 185 -0.39 -4.16 -19.82
N ALA A 186 -1.37 -3.74 -20.64
CA ALA A 186 -2.79 -4.01 -20.37
C ALA A 186 -3.13 -5.51 -20.31
N VAL A 187 -2.59 -6.30 -21.23
CA VAL A 187 -2.78 -7.77 -21.26
C VAL A 187 -2.18 -8.42 -20.02
N THR A 188 -0.93 -8.08 -19.70
CA THR A 188 -0.24 -8.59 -18.49
C THR A 188 -0.98 -8.19 -17.22
N ALA A 189 -1.47 -6.95 -17.14
CA ALA A 189 -2.23 -6.45 -16.00
C ALA A 189 -3.53 -7.24 -15.78
N ALA A 190 -4.23 -7.63 -16.84
CA ALA A 190 -5.44 -8.45 -16.75
C ALA A 190 -5.14 -9.85 -16.20
N TRP A 191 -4.03 -10.46 -16.65
CA TRP A 191 -3.55 -11.75 -16.11
C TRP A 191 -3.17 -11.63 -14.63
N TRP A 192 -2.48 -10.59 -14.24
CA TRP A 192 -2.11 -10.40 -12.84
C TRP A 192 -3.33 -10.09 -11.96
N LEU A 193 -4.29 -9.31 -12.46
CA LEU A 193 -5.52 -9.05 -11.71
C LEU A 193 -6.27 -10.35 -11.36
N ALA A 194 -6.25 -11.35 -12.23
CA ALA A 194 -6.85 -12.66 -11.96
C ALA A 194 -6.13 -13.43 -10.84
N MET A 195 -4.91 -13.04 -10.47
CA MET A 195 -4.15 -13.62 -9.36
C MET A 195 -4.41 -12.93 -8.01
N ALA A 196 -5.17 -11.83 -7.99
CA ALA A 196 -5.47 -11.10 -6.76
C ALA A 196 -6.39 -11.90 -5.83
N ASP A 197 -6.14 -11.82 -4.53
CA ASP A 197 -6.95 -12.48 -3.51
C ASP A 197 -7.25 -11.50 -2.35
N PRO A 198 -8.47 -10.99 -2.24
CA PRO A 198 -8.85 -10.05 -1.19
C PRO A 198 -8.81 -10.65 0.23
N ARG A 199 -8.61 -11.97 0.36
CA ARG A 199 -8.48 -12.66 1.65
C ARG A 199 -7.09 -12.49 2.26
N SER A 200 -6.07 -12.15 1.47
CA SER A 200 -4.73 -11.86 1.99
C SER A 200 -4.78 -10.68 2.97
N GLY A 201 -4.36 -10.91 4.21
CA GLY A 201 -4.45 -9.93 5.30
C GLY A 201 -3.20 -9.05 5.45
N SER A 202 -2.12 -9.36 4.72
CA SER A 202 -0.85 -8.64 4.80
C SER A 202 -0.02 -8.77 3.52
N PRO A 203 0.97 -7.86 3.31
CA PRO A 203 1.95 -8.01 2.23
C PRO A 203 2.71 -9.34 2.25
N ALA A 204 3.01 -9.87 3.44
CA ALA A 204 3.70 -11.15 3.58
C ALA A 204 2.83 -12.32 3.10
N GLU A 205 1.55 -12.31 3.43
CA GLU A 205 0.59 -13.32 2.94
C GLU A 205 0.46 -13.27 1.42
N THR A 206 0.29 -12.09 0.81
CA THR A 206 0.25 -11.96 -0.65
C THR A 206 1.52 -12.54 -1.27
N LEU A 207 2.70 -12.16 -0.79
CA LEU A 207 3.96 -12.67 -1.34
C LEU A 207 4.10 -14.18 -1.13
N ALA A 208 3.78 -14.72 0.05
CA ALA A 208 3.83 -16.16 0.31
C ALA A 208 2.92 -16.93 -0.63
N ARG A 209 1.69 -16.47 -0.83
CA ARG A 209 0.72 -17.05 -1.78
C ARG A 209 1.28 -17.07 -3.19
N LEU A 210 1.85 -15.96 -3.66
CA LEU A 210 2.46 -15.89 -5.00
C LEU A 210 3.64 -16.84 -5.14
N ARG A 211 4.52 -16.94 -4.14
CA ARG A 211 5.64 -17.90 -4.14
C ARG A 211 5.17 -19.35 -4.18
N MET A 212 4.12 -19.69 -3.41
CA MET A 212 3.53 -21.02 -3.44
C MET A 212 2.91 -21.31 -4.81
N ASN A 213 2.11 -20.41 -5.36
CA ASN A 213 1.51 -20.55 -6.69
C ASN A 213 2.56 -20.73 -7.79
N ASP A 214 3.62 -19.93 -7.80
CA ASP A 214 4.74 -20.03 -8.74
C ASP A 214 5.48 -21.39 -8.61
N ALA A 215 5.41 -22.02 -7.44
CA ALA A 215 5.98 -23.35 -7.19
C ALA A 215 4.97 -24.51 -7.45
N GLY A 216 3.78 -24.22 -7.97
CA GLY A 216 2.71 -25.20 -8.22
C GLY A 216 2.02 -25.68 -6.95
N LEU A 217 2.08 -24.91 -5.86
CA LEU A 217 1.42 -25.20 -4.59
C LEU A 217 0.23 -24.27 -4.42
N HIS A 218 -0.97 -24.83 -4.28
CA HIS A 218 -2.23 -24.09 -4.26
C HIS A 218 -3.00 -24.36 -2.95
N PRO A 219 -2.63 -23.74 -1.82
CA PRO A 219 -3.37 -23.88 -0.57
C PRO A 219 -4.67 -23.09 -0.60
N GLU A 220 -5.60 -23.46 0.30
CA GLU A 220 -6.74 -22.62 0.64
C GLU A 220 -6.24 -21.39 1.44
N THR A 221 -6.56 -20.17 0.99
CA THR A 221 -6.24 -18.93 1.72
C THR A 221 -7.32 -18.65 2.75
N GLN A 222 -6.94 -18.38 4.00
CA GLN A 222 -7.83 -18.00 5.10
C GLN A 222 -9.00 -18.99 5.26
N ALA A 223 -8.69 -20.31 5.24
CA ALA A 223 -9.67 -21.35 5.39
C ALA A 223 -10.35 -21.30 6.77
N MET A 224 -11.67 -21.31 6.80
CA MET A 224 -12.40 -21.32 8.07
C MET A 224 -12.31 -22.70 8.72
N LEU A 225 -11.79 -22.75 9.94
CA LEU A 225 -11.76 -23.91 10.82
C LEU A 225 -12.53 -23.64 12.11
N VAL A 226 -12.98 -24.69 12.79
CA VAL A 226 -13.71 -24.58 14.05
C VAL A 226 -12.95 -25.34 15.13
N VAL A 227 -12.61 -24.65 16.21
CA VAL A 227 -11.98 -25.26 17.40
C VAL A 227 -12.97 -26.17 18.10
N PRO A 228 -12.74 -27.50 18.19
CA PRO A 228 -13.75 -28.45 18.67
C PRO A 228 -14.21 -28.17 20.10
N ALA A 229 -13.31 -27.75 20.99
CA ALA A 229 -13.60 -27.53 22.40
C ALA A 229 -14.43 -26.27 22.69
N THR A 230 -14.35 -25.25 21.82
CA THR A 230 -14.94 -23.92 22.09
C THR A 230 -15.95 -23.46 21.04
N GLY A 231 -16.02 -24.13 19.89
CA GLY A 231 -16.80 -23.70 18.73
C GLY A 231 -16.26 -22.42 18.06
N ARG A 232 -15.11 -21.92 18.49
CA ARG A 232 -14.51 -20.66 17.98
C ARG A 232 -13.98 -20.88 16.56
N ARG A 233 -14.22 -19.90 15.67
CA ARG A 233 -13.70 -19.91 14.30
C ARG A 233 -12.28 -19.39 14.29
N VAL A 234 -11.39 -20.09 13.60
CA VAL A 234 -9.99 -19.69 13.36
C VAL A 234 -9.68 -19.82 11.86
N TYR A 235 -8.75 -19.02 11.41
CA TYR A 235 -8.41 -18.91 9.99
C TYR A 235 -6.88 -18.94 9.85
N PRO A 236 -6.29 -20.08 9.42
CA PRO A 236 -4.89 -20.12 9.04
C PRO A 236 -4.67 -19.27 7.79
N ASP A 237 -3.49 -18.64 7.66
CA ASP A 237 -3.17 -17.89 6.46
C ASP A 237 -3.29 -18.77 5.22
N PHE A 238 -2.79 -20.01 5.31
CA PHE A 238 -2.91 -21.03 4.25
C PHE A 238 -3.13 -22.41 4.82
N LEU A 239 -3.95 -23.21 4.14
CA LEU A 239 -4.22 -24.59 4.51
C LEU A 239 -4.11 -25.54 3.31
N PHE A 240 -3.24 -26.52 3.38
CA PHE A 240 -3.24 -27.70 2.51
C PHE A 240 -4.12 -28.76 3.17
N ARG A 241 -5.42 -28.68 2.94
CA ARG A 241 -6.43 -29.46 3.66
C ARG A 241 -6.22 -30.99 3.57
N PRO A 242 -5.92 -31.58 2.40
CA PRO A 242 -5.70 -33.02 2.32
C PRO A 242 -4.56 -33.53 3.20
N GLN A 243 -3.49 -32.74 3.35
CA GLN A 243 -2.31 -33.09 4.16
C GLN A 243 -2.45 -32.61 5.61
N GLY A 244 -3.43 -31.77 5.92
CA GLY A 244 -3.58 -31.17 7.23
C GLY A 244 -2.43 -30.21 7.59
N LEU A 245 -1.80 -29.57 6.58
CA LEU A 245 -0.71 -28.64 6.80
C LEU A 245 -1.24 -27.21 6.78
N ALA A 246 -1.15 -26.52 7.90
CA ALA A 246 -1.33 -25.08 7.99
C ALA A 246 0.01 -24.36 7.82
N VAL A 247 0.00 -23.25 7.09
CA VAL A 247 1.17 -22.37 6.92
C VAL A 247 0.79 -20.97 7.36
N GLU A 248 1.56 -20.40 8.26
CA GLU A 248 1.38 -19.07 8.84
C GLU A 248 2.52 -18.16 8.45
N THR A 249 2.22 -16.90 8.16
CA THR A 249 3.21 -15.85 7.90
C THR A 249 3.20 -14.83 9.01
N GLU A 250 4.36 -14.60 9.64
CA GLU A 250 4.49 -13.63 10.71
C GLU A 250 4.84 -12.24 10.18
N GLY A 251 3.97 -11.27 10.46
CA GLY A 251 4.24 -9.86 10.18
C GLY A 251 5.41 -9.31 11.01
N TYR A 252 6.05 -8.27 10.51
CA TYR A 252 7.18 -7.59 11.15
C TYR A 252 6.71 -6.65 12.28
N THR A 253 6.09 -7.17 13.35
CA THR A 253 5.73 -6.37 14.51
C THR A 253 6.62 -6.71 15.71
N TRP A 254 7.88 -6.21 15.67
CA TRP A 254 8.81 -6.27 16.80
C TRP A 254 8.37 -5.44 18.01
N HIS A 255 7.23 -4.76 17.95
CA HIS A 255 6.65 -3.97 19.03
C HIS A 255 5.30 -4.55 19.49
N GLY A 256 5.16 -5.88 19.48
CA GLY A 256 4.01 -6.55 20.04
C GLY A 256 3.85 -6.24 21.51
N THR A 257 2.72 -5.64 21.91
CA THR A 257 2.39 -5.53 23.33
C THR A 257 2.22 -6.93 23.93
N ARG A 258 2.40 -7.06 25.25
CA ARG A 258 2.16 -8.34 25.96
C ARG A 258 0.78 -8.94 25.61
N ALA A 259 -0.20 -8.09 25.39
CA ALA A 259 -1.55 -8.49 24.96
C ALA A 259 -1.62 -9.03 23.52
N GLN A 260 -0.78 -8.54 22.62
CA GLN A 260 -0.66 -9.10 21.27
C GLN A 260 -0.02 -10.49 21.29
N HIS A 261 1.10 -10.62 21.99
CA HIS A 261 1.75 -11.93 22.16
C HIS A 261 0.81 -12.98 22.76
N GLN A 262 0.04 -12.62 23.77
CA GLN A 262 -0.94 -13.54 24.37
C GLN A 262 -2.03 -13.96 23.40
N ARG A 263 -2.52 -13.05 22.56
CA ARG A 263 -3.48 -13.36 21.48
C ARG A 263 -2.91 -14.32 20.43
N ASP A 264 -1.65 -14.11 20.06
CA ASP A 264 -0.97 -14.96 19.07
C ASP A 264 -0.77 -16.39 19.62
N VAL A 265 -0.40 -16.53 20.89
CA VAL A 265 -0.30 -17.83 21.57
C VAL A 265 -1.67 -18.54 21.60
N ILE A 266 -2.75 -17.84 21.95
CA ILE A 266 -4.10 -18.39 21.96
C ILE A 266 -4.50 -18.83 20.54
N ARG A 267 -4.31 -17.96 19.54
CA ARG A 267 -4.62 -18.28 18.12
C ARG A 267 -3.86 -19.53 17.65
N PHE A 268 -2.58 -19.64 18.01
CA PHE A 268 -1.77 -20.79 17.65
C PHE A 268 -2.28 -22.09 18.30
N ASN A 269 -2.61 -22.06 19.59
CA ASN A 269 -3.17 -23.21 20.31
C ASN A 269 -4.53 -23.63 19.74
N ASP A 270 -5.39 -22.66 19.40
CA ASP A 270 -6.67 -22.92 18.76
C ASP A 270 -6.50 -23.59 17.39
N LEU A 271 -5.56 -23.11 16.61
CA LEU A 271 -5.27 -23.69 15.29
C LEU A 271 -4.75 -25.10 15.41
N ALA A 272 -3.84 -25.36 16.37
CA ALA A 272 -3.31 -26.70 16.65
C ALA A 272 -4.37 -27.68 17.19
N ALA A 273 -5.44 -27.16 17.82
CA ALA A 273 -6.54 -27.98 18.32
C ALA A 273 -7.57 -28.37 17.24
N CYS A 274 -7.53 -27.78 16.05
CA CYS A 274 -8.43 -28.12 14.95
C CYS A 274 -8.10 -29.49 14.36
N ARG A 275 -9.14 -30.30 14.12
CA ARG A 275 -8.99 -31.70 13.62
C ARG A 275 -8.35 -31.76 12.23
N GLU A 276 -8.56 -30.74 11.43
CA GLU A 276 -8.04 -30.60 10.07
C GLU A 276 -6.54 -30.25 10.04
N VAL A 277 -5.96 -29.83 11.19
CA VAL A 277 -4.57 -29.40 11.28
C VAL A 277 -3.73 -30.49 11.96
N ARG A 278 -2.80 -31.06 11.20
CA ARG A 278 -1.84 -32.08 11.71
C ARG A 278 -0.46 -31.48 11.94
N ARG A 279 -0.13 -30.42 11.18
CA ARG A 279 1.17 -29.75 11.23
C ARG A 279 0.99 -28.25 10.95
N ILE A 280 1.79 -27.44 11.60
CA ILE A 280 1.85 -26.00 11.37
C ILE A 280 3.28 -25.61 11.02
N LEU A 281 3.47 -24.89 9.92
CA LEU A 281 4.73 -24.22 9.59
C LEU A 281 4.55 -22.72 9.73
N ARG A 282 5.58 -22.05 10.23
CA ARG A 282 5.59 -20.60 10.41
C ARG A 282 6.80 -20.00 9.70
N PHE A 283 6.56 -18.94 8.93
CA PHE A 283 7.60 -18.22 8.21
C PHE A 283 7.50 -16.74 8.51
N THR A 284 8.64 -16.11 8.72
CA THR A 284 8.70 -14.66 8.91
C THR A 284 8.54 -13.94 7.56
N SER A 285 8.15 -12.65 7.61
CA SER A 285 8.15 -11.79 6.41
C SER A 285 9.53 -11.75 5.73
N ALA A 286 10.63 -11.89 6.49
CA ALA A 286 11.98 -11.97 5.95
C ALA A 286 12.20 -13.28 5.18
N ASP A 287 11.69 -14.42 5.66
CA ASP A 287 11.77 -15.69 4.95
C ASP A 287 11.02 -15.63 3.62
N VAL A 288 9.80 -15.10 3.65
CA VAL A 288 8.96 -14.96 2.45
C VAL A 288 9.64 -14.06 1.41
N ARG A 289 10.24 -12.96 1.84
CA ARG A 289 10.81 -11.94 0.95
C ARG A 289 12.22 -12.30 0.47
N HIS A 290 13.08 -12.78 1.35
CA HIS A 290 14.50 -12.95 1.07
C HIS A 290 14.95 -14.40 0.95
N ARG A 291 14.16 -15.35 1.42
CA ARG A 291 14.49 -16.78 1.42
C ARG A 291 13.34 -17.67 0.88
N PRO A 292 12.64 -17.27 -0.21
CA PRO A 292 11.45 -17.98 -0.69
C PRO A 292 11.73 -19.45 -1.04
N ALA A 293 12.89 -19.76 -1.57
CA ALA A 293 13.27 -21.13 -1.87
C ALA A 293 13.35 -22.02 -0.61
N MET A 294 13.77 -21.48 0.52
CA MET A 294 13.79 -22.20 1.81
C MET A 294 12.35 -22.48 2.27
N MET A 295 11.48 -21.47 2.21
CA MET A 295 10.07 -21.63 2.54
C MET A 295 9.41 -22.73 1.69
N ILE A 296 9.57 -22.70 0.37
CA ILE A 296 8.98 -23.69 -0.54
C ILE A 296 9.52 -25.10 -0.29
N ARG A 297 10.84 -25.27 -0.03
CA ARG A 297 11.39 -26.57 0.33
C ARG A 297 10.79 -27.10 1.62
N GLY A 298 10.66 -26.26 2.66
CA GLY A 298 10.04 -26.64 3.93
C GLY A 298 8.59 -27.10 3.76
N ILE A 299 7.80 -26.38 2.96
CA ILE A 299 6.42 -26.73 2.65
C ILE A 299 6.36 -28.08 1.90
N ARG A 300 7.16 -28.25 0.83
CA ARG A 300 7.19 -29.50 0.06
C ARG A 300 7.59 -30.70 0.94
N SER A 301 8.58 -30.56 1.80
CA SER A 301 8.97 -31.61 2.74
C SER A 301 7.88 -31.96 3.75
N ALA A 302 7.03 -31.00 4.10
CA ALA A 302 5.90 -31.24 5.01
C ALA A 302 4.66 -31.83 4.32
N LEU A 303 4.56 -31.72 3.00
CA LEU A 303 3.50 -32.28 2.16
C LEU A 303 3.81 -33.72 1.71
N ALA A 304 5.08 -34.10 1.70
CA ALA A 304 5.54 -35.47 1.42
C ALA A 304 5.25 -36.41 2.59
#